data_4829e2f6728130febc5685cbc6281fd8
#
_entry.id   4829e2f6728130febc5685cbc6281fd8
#
_cell.length_a   1.000
_cell.length_b   1.000
_cell.length_c   1.000
_cell.angle_alpha   90.00
_cell.angle_beta   90.00
_cell.angle_gamma   90.00
#
_symmetry.space_group_name_H-M   'P 1'
#
loop_
_entity.id
_entity.type
_entity.pdbx_description
1 polymer ?
#
loop_
_entity_poly.entity_id
_entity_poly.type
_entity_poly.pdbx_seq_one_letter_code
_entity_poly.pdbx_strand_id
1 'polypeptide(L)'
;MALRLVYPPRCTLCGVAVSEEFGLCGPCWRETPFITGLACDLCGAPLPGESAGAVHCDDCLVTARPWSHGRAAMRYEANGRRLVLALKHGDRHDVAHPAGKWLARAAVPLLGPGTVIAPVPLHWLRLLRRRFNQSALLARALARETGLPMVPDLLIRHRHTRSLKGLDRAARHAMLDSAIRVNPRHRALLSGARLLLVDDVMTSGATFSAATQAAFASGAEDVCILALARAAKPA
;
A
#
# COMPACT_ATOMS: atom_id res chain seq x y z
N MET A 1 -23.80 -15.65 18.59
CA MET A 1 -24.54 -14.50 19.16
C MET A 1 -24.08 -14.14 20.58
N ALA A 2 -23.81 -15.09 21.46
CA ALA A 2 -23.35 -14.83 22.85
C ALA A 2 -21.98 -14.13 22.98
N LEU A 3 -21.03 -14.39 22.06
CA LEU A 3 -19.70 -13.78 22.09
C LEU A 3 -19.71 -12.26 21.91
N ARG A 4 -20.66 -11.71 21.14
CA ARG A 4 -20.83 -10.26 20.91
C ARG A 4 -21.36 -9.52 22.14
N LEU A 5 -22.02 -10.22 23.08
CA LEU A 5 -22.46 -9.64 24.34
C LEU A 5 -21.29 -9.39 25.29
N VAL A 6 -20.29 -10.27 25.26
CA VAL A 6 -19.09 -10.20 26.12
C VAL A 6 -17.99 -9.35 25.44
N TYR A 7 -17.86 -9.43 24.12
CA TYR A 7 -16.88 -8.69 23.33
C TYR A 7 -17.57 -7.91 22.20
N PRO A 8 -18.22 -6.76 22.52
CA PRO A 8 -18.88 -5.96 21.51
C PRO A 8 -17.85 -5.40 20.50
N PRO A 9 -18.21 -5.28 19.20
CA PRO A 9 -17.36 -4.64 18.22
C PRO A 9 -16.95 -3.24 18.66
N ARG A 10 -15.67 -2.92 18.46
CA ARG A 10 -15.10 -1.63 18.87
C ARG A 10 -14.43 -0.93 17.70
N CYS A 11 -14.54 0.40 17.71
CA CYS A 11 -13.86 1.24 16.75
C CYS A 11 -12.34 0.99 16.80
N THR A 12 -11.74 0.71 15.64
CA THR A 12 -10.31 0.40 15.54
C THR A 12 -9.40 1.59 15.92
N LEU A 13 -9.92 2.81 16.01
CA LEU A 13 -9.16 3.99 16.42
C LEU A 13 -9.39 4.40 17.88
N CYS A 14 -10.63 4.58 18.30
CA CYS A 14 -10.94 5.15 19.62
C CYS A 14 -11.49 4.14 20.63
N GLY A 15 -11.79 2.89 20.19
CA GLY A 15 -12.28 1.84 21.07
C GLY A 15 -13.76 1.94 21.47
N VAL A 16 -14.51 2.97 21.05
CA VAL A 16 -15.95 3.08 21.32
C VAL A 16 -16.69 1.92 20.63
N ALA A 17 -17.81 1.48 21.23
CA ALA A 17 -18.66 0.43 20.66
C ALA A 17 -19.19 0.86 19.28
N VAL A 18 -19.22 -0.07 18.34
CA VAL A 18 -19.74 0.10 16.97
C VAL A 18 -20.64 -1.08 16.61
N SER A 19 -21.46 -0.93 15.57
CA SER A 19 -22.38 -2.00 15.12
C SER A 19 -21.66 -3.12 14.35
N GLU A 20 -20.60 -2.76 13.63
CA GLU A 20 -19.84 -3.68 12.77
C GLU A 20 -18.46 -4.00 13.35
N GLU A 21 -18.04 -5.25 13.19
CA GLU A 21 -16.67 -5.67 13.53
C GLU A 21 -15.65 -4.97 12.65
N PHE A 22 -14.52 -4.55 13.27
CA PHE A 22 -13.40 -3.93 12.57
C PHE A 22 -13.76 -2.63 11.82
N GLY A 23 -14.74 -1.87 12.31
CA GLY A 23 -15.14 -0.59 11.71
C GLY A 23 -14.52 0.62 12.40
N LEU A 24 -14.78 1.79 11.83
CA LEU A 24 -14.60 3.08 12.47
C LEU A 24 -15.97 3.60 12.94
N CYS A 25 -16.01 4.26 14.11
CA CYS A 25 -17.22 5.00 14.51
C CYS A 25 -17.39 6.25 13.61
N GLY A 26 -18.59 6.82 13.59
CA GLY A 26 -18.92 7.98 12.76
C GLY A 26 -17.94 9.16 12.89
N PRO A 27 -17.58 9.62 14.11
CA PRO A 27 -16.56 10.64 14.29
C PRO A 27 -15.20 10.27 13.69
N CYS A 28 -14.67 9.07 14.01
CA CYS A 28 -13.38 8.63 13.48
C CYS A 28 -13.41 8.49 11.95
N TRP A 29 -14.52 8.04 11.37
CA TRP A 29 -14.68 7.95 9.92
C TRP A 29 -14.58 9.34 9.27
N ARG A 30 -15.31 10.33 9.77
CA ARG A 30 -15.30 11.71 9.25
C ARG A 30 -13.93 12.38 9.33
N GLU A 31 -13.17 12.08 10.37
CA GLU A 31 -11.81 12.59 10.57
C GLU A 31 -10.73 11.79 9.82
N THR A 32 -11.10 10.68 9.20
CA THR A 32 -10.14 9.91 8.39
C THR A 32 -10.09 10.50 6.98
N PRO A 33 -8.94 11.00 6.54
CA PRO A 33 -8.82 11.72 5.27
C PRO A 33 -8.75 10.74 4.09
N PHE A 34 -9.87 10.06 3.81
CA PHE A 34 -10.00 9.19 2.66
C PHE A 34 -9.86 9.97 1.35
N ILE A 35 -9.25 9.36 0.35
CA ILE A 35 -9.13 9.91 -1.00
C ILE A 35 -10.31 9.39 -1.81
N THR A 36 -11.34 10.22 -1.97
CA THR A 36 -12.60 9.85 -2.63
C THR A 36 -12.89 10.63 -3.91
N GLY A 37 -12.16 11.71 -4.17
CA GLY A 37 -12.29 12.56 -5.36
C GLY A 37 -11.19 12.31 -6.38
N LEU A 38 -10.92 13.36 -7.19
CA LEU A 38 -9.86 13.34 -8.18
C LEU A 38 -8.51 13.03 -7.54
N ALA A 39 -7.77 12.13 -8.15
CA ALA A 39 -6.46 11.72 -7.67
C ALA A 39 -5.49 11.55 -8.84
N CYS A 40 -4.23 11.81 -8.59
CA CYS A 40 -3.15 11.57 -9.56
C CYS A 40 -3.12 10.09 -9.98
N ASP A 41 -3.16 9.83 -11.29
CA ASP A 41 -3.20 8.47 -11.82
C ASP A 41 -1.93 7.67 -11.56
N LEU A 42 -0.80 8.34 -11.37
CA LEU A 42 0.48 7.67 -11.11
C LEU A 42 0.78 7.45 -9.63
N CYS A 43 0.26 8.28 -8.71
CA CYS A 43 0.67 8.15 -7.31
C CYS A 43 -0.46 8.19 -6.28
N GLY A 44 -1.71 8.36 -6.73
CA GLY A 44 -2.87 8.43 -5.85
C GLY A 44 -2.92 9.69 -4.96
N ALA A 45 -2.10 10.71 -5.22
CA ALA A 45 -2.21 11.98 -4.49
C ALA A 45 -3.54 12.66 -4.83
N PRO A 46 -4.30 13.16 -3.84
CA PRO A 46 -5.55 13.87 -4.12
C PRO A 46 -5.26 15.16 -4.88
N LEU A 47 -6.14 15.49 -5.81
CA LEU A 47 -6.07 16.69 -6.64
C LEU A 47 -7.39 17.47 -6.51
N PRO A 48 -7.36 18.80 -6.64
CA PRO A 48 -8.58 19.61 -6.66
C PRO A 48 -9.28 19.47 -8.01
N GLY A 49 -10.60 19.69 -8.02
CA GLY A 49 -11.42 19.70 -9.22
C GLY A 49 -11.93 18.33 -9.66
N GLU A 50 -12.38 18.27 -10.90
CA GLU A 50 -12.91 17.08 -11.58
C GLU A 50 -12.25 16.95 -12.95
N SER A 51 -12.06 15.73 -13.43
CA SER A 51 -11.54 15.45 -14.77
C SER A 51 -12.08 14.12 -15.27
N ALA A 52 -12.44 14.07 -16.55
CA ALA A 52 -12.82 12.84 -17.24
C ALA A 52 -11.58 12.04 -17.77
N GLY A 53 -10.40 12.64 -17.79
CA GLY A 53 -9.17 12.02 -18.27
C GLY A 53 -8.13 11.76 -17.17
N ALA A 54 -7.08 11.09 -17.53
CA ALA A 54 -5.92 10.86 -16.65
C ALA A 54 -5.26 12.18 -16.24
N VAL A 55 -5.00 12.35 -14.95
CA VAL A 55 -4.37 13.56 -14.40
C VAL A 55 -3.18 13.20 -13.54
N HIS A 56 -2.16 14.06 -13.58
CA HIS A 56 -0.92 13.87 -12.83
C HIS A 56 -0.67 15.08 -11.91
N CYS A 57 -0.19 14.81 -10.70
CA CYS A 57 0.29 15.88 -9.81
C CYS A 57 1.65 16.40 -10.27
N ASP A 58 2.04 17.59 -9.81
CA ASP A 58 3.31 18.25 -10.17
C ASP A 58 4.52 17.33 -9.98
N ASP A 59 4.54 16.55 -8.89
CA ASP A 59 5.63 15.59 -8.64
C ASP A 59 5.71 14.49 -9.72
N CYS A 60 4.59 14.04 -10.24
CA CYS A 60 4.55 13.01 -11.27
C CYS A 60 4.73 13.58 -12.69
N LEU A 61 4.48 14.87 -12.89
CA LEU A 61 4.83 15.56 -14.15
C LEU A 61 6.34 15.72 -14.31
N VAL A 62 7.05 16.04 -13.22
CA VAL A 62 8.52 16.21 -13.24
C VAL A 62 9.31 14.95 -12.96
N THR A 63 8.65 13.87 -12.48
CA THR A 63 9.30 12.62 -12.11
C THR A 63 8.64 11.45 -12.80
N ALA A 64 9.35 10.86 -13.75
CA ALA A 64 8.92 9.61 -14.37
C ALA A 64 8.71 8.51 -13.34
N ARG A 65 7.60 7.80 -13.45
CA ARG A 65 7.28 6.63 -12.63
C ARG A 65 7.40 5.38 -13.49
N PRO A 66 8.07 4.31 -12.97
CA PRO A 66 8.23 3.09 -13.76
C PRO A 66 6.96 2.22 -13.83
N TRP A 67 5.96 2.48 -13.01
CA TRP A 67 4.66 1.78 -13.01
C TRP A 67 3.62 2.53 -13.84
N SER A 68 2.56 1.84 -14.26
CA SER A 68 1.52 2.38 -15.14
C SER A 68 0.51 3.24 -14.37
N HIS A 69 0.00 2.75 -13.25
CA HIS A 69 -1.02 3.43 -12.45
C HIS A 69 -0.77 3.28 -10.95
N GLY A 70 -1.27 4.22 -10.16
CA GLY A 70 -1.15 4.18 -8.72
C GLY A 70 -2.32 4.83 -8.00
N ARG A 71 -2.73 4.23 -6.89
CA ARG A 71 -3.80 4.74 -6.01
C ARG A 71 -3.39 4.65 -4.54
N ALA A 72 -4.09 5.41 -3.74
CA ALA A 72 -4.00 5.31 -2.28
C ALA A 72 -5.39 5.46 -1.67
N ALA A 73 -5.63 4.79 -0.53
CA ALA A 73 -6.94 4.82 0.11
C ALA A 73 -7.16 6.11 0.91
N MET A 74 -6.11 6.68 1.50
CA MET A 74 -6.20 7.88 2.35
C MET A 74 -4.93 8.72 2.32
N ARG A 75 -4.99 9.94 2.88
CA ARG A 75 -3.81 10.77 3.11
C ARG A 75 -3.10 10.33 4.40
N TYR A 76 -1.77 10.43 4.42
CA TYR A 76 -0.95 10.08 5.59
C TYR A 76 -0.92 11.27 6.59
N GLU A 77 -2.07 11.62 7.11
CA GLU A 77 -2.26 12.69 8.13
C GLU A 77 -3.40 12.31 9.07
N ALA A 78 -3.58 13.04 10.15
CA ALA A 78 -4.65 12.84 11.13
C ALA A 78 -4.88 11.34 11.46
N ASN A 79 -6.10 10.85 11.33
CA ASN A 79 -6.45 9.45 11.59
C ASN A 79 -5.79 8.46 10.61
N GLY A 80 -5.53 8.87 9.36
CA GLY A 80 -4.78 8.02 8.41
C GLY A 80 -3.37 7.69 8.91
N ARG A 81 -2.66 8.68 9.46
CA ARG A 81 -1.35 8.45 10.10
C ARG A 81 -1.46 7.57 11.34
N ARG A 82 -2.50 7.77 12.19
CA ARG A 82 -2.72 6.95 13.39
C ARG A 82 -2.95 5.48 13.04
N LEU A 83 -3.78 5.19 12.02
CA LEU A 83 -4.04 3.83 11.53
C LEU A 83 -2.78 3.14 11.03
N VAL A 84 -1.98 3.81 10.21
CA VAL A 84 -0.71 3.27 9.71
C VAL A 84 0.28 3.01 10.85
N LEU A 85 0.37 3.92 11.83
CA LEU A 85 1.27 3.74 12.98
C LEU A 85 0.80 2.59 13.88
N ALA A 86 -0.51 2.44 14.10
CA ALA A 86 -1.08 1.32 14.85
C ALA A 86 -0.71 -0.03 14.18
N LEU A 87 -0.84 -0.11 12.84
CA LEU A 87 -0.42 -1.29 12.07
C LEU A 87 1.09 -1.53 12.15
N LYS A 88 1.93 -0.47 12.24
CA LYS A 88 3.41 -0.60 12.26
C LYS A 88 3.99 -0.97 13.62
N HIS A 89 3.40 -0.48 14.69
CA HIS A 89 4.03 -0.49 16.02
C HIS A 89 3.13 -0.97 17.16
N GLY A 90 1.83 -1.14 16.90
CA GLY A 90 0.87 -1.43 17.94
C GLY A 90 0.39 -2.89 18.00
N ASP A 91 1.01 -3.82 17.27
CA ASP A 91 0.50 -5.19 17.07
C ASP A 91 -1.02 -5.25 16.71
N ARG A 92 -1.53 -4.11 16.17
CA ARG A 92 -2.93 -3.91 15.80
C ARG A 92 -3.21 -4.48 14.41
N HIS A 93 -3.09 -5.81 14.29
CA HIS A 93 -3.38 -6.52 13.04
C HIS A 93 -4.85 -6.43 12.64
N ASP A 94 -5.73 -6.13 13.59
CA ASP A 94 -7.16 -5.86 13.38
C ASP A 94 -7.41 -4.71 12.40
N VAL A 95 -6.50 -3.71 12.35
CA VAL A 95 -6.56 -2.60 11.37
C VAL A 95 -6.45 -3.09 9.92
N ALA A 96 -5.78 -4.21 9.67
CA ALA A 96 -5.65 -4.73 8.31
C ALA A 96 -6.99 -5.16 7.70
N HIS A 97 -7.94 -5.60 8.52
CA HIS A 97 -9.25 -6.04 8.06
C HIS A 97 -10.05 -4.90 7.40
N PRO A 98 -10.36 -3.77 8.10
CA PRO A 98 -11.05 -2.65 7.44
C PRO A 98 -10.19 -2.00 6.35
N ALA A 99 -8.86 -2.01 6.50
CA ALA A 99 -7.96 -1.51 5.47
C ALA A 99 -8.08 -2.27 4.15
N GLY A 100 -8.36 -3.58 4.18
CA GLY A 100 -8.65 -4.38 3.00
C GLY A 100 -9.81 -3.82 2.18
N LYS A 101 -10.92 -3.46 2.84
CA LYS A 101 -12.10 -2.85 2.20
C LYS A 101 -11.78 -1.47 1.59
N TRP A 102 -10.99 -0.64 2.30
CA TRP A 102 -10.59 0.67 1.79
C TRP A 102 -9.65 0.55 0.59
N LEU A 103 -8.70 -0.37 0.66
CA LEU A 103 -7.80 -0.70 -0.45
C LEU A 103 -8.56 -1.26 -1.65
N ALA A 104 -9.54 -2.15 -1.44
CA ALA A 104 -10.34 -2.72 -2.52
C ALA A 104 -11.09 -1.63 -3.29
N ARG A 105 -11.68 -0.65 -2.59
CA ARG A 105 -12.33 0.50 -3.23
C ARG A 105 -11.35 1.34 -4.04
N ALA A 106 -10.19 1.63 -3.47
CA ALA A 106 -9.15 2.42 -4.16
C ALA A 106 -8.54 1.65 -5.35
N ALA A 107 -8.51 0.32 -5.29
CA ALA A 107 -7.92 -0.53 -6.31
C ALA A 107 -8.78 -0.68 -7.58
N VAL A 108 -10.08 -0.40 -7.54
CA VAL A 108 -10.99 -0.63 -8.67
C VAL A 108 -10.40 -0.25 -10.03
N PRO A 109 -9.83 0.96 -10.23
CA PRO A 109 -9.27 1.35 -11.53
C PRO A 109 -7.93 0.68 -11.87
N LEU A 110 -7.34 -0.07 -10.95
CA LEU A 110 -6.06 -0.77 -11.12
C LEU A 110 -6.22 -2.24 -11.47
N LEU A 111 -7.42 -2.78 -11.25
CA LEU A 111 -7.68 -4.22 -11.41
C LEU A 111 -8.03 -4.55 -12.86
N GLY A 112 -7.54 -5.70 -13.31
CA GLY A 112 -7.85 -6.25 -14.63
C GLY A 112 -7.65 -7.76 -14.66
N PRO A 113 -7.98 -8.42 -15.78
CA PRO A 113 -7.75 -9.85 -15.93
C PRO A 113 -6.30 -10.22 -15.66
N GLY A 114 -6.08 -11.34 -14.95
CA GLY A 114 -4.74 -11.83 -14.63
C GLY A 114 -3.96 -11.02 -13.58
N THR A 115 -4.62 -10.07 -12.87
CA THR A 115 -3.94 -9.31 -11.81
C THR A 115 -3.53 -10.22 -10.66
N VAL A 116 -2.24 -10.17 -10.30
CA VAL A 116 -1.66 -10.83 -9.13
C VAL A 116 -1.25 -9.78 -8.10
N ILE A 117 -1.62 -9.98 -6.85
CA ILE A 117 -1.27 -9.08 -5.74
C ILE A 117 0.06 -9.52 -5.11
N ALA A 118 0.97 -8.57 -4.90
CA ALA A 118 2.18 -8.82 -4.12
C ALA A 118 2.48 -7.67 -3.14
N PRO A 119 2.88 -7.98 -1.90
CA PRO A 119 3.31 -6.97 -0.97
C PRO A 119 4.72 -6.47 -1.29
N VAL A 120 4.96 -5.21 -1.02
CA VAL A 120 6.33 -4.67 -0.96
C VAL A 120 7.11 -5.39 0.15
N PRO A 121 8.33 -5.91 -0.13
CA PRO A 121 9.05 -6.71 0.84
C PRO A 121 9.74 -5.85 1.90
N LEU A 122 9.68 -6.29 3.17
CA LEU A 122 10.52 -5.78 4.23
C LEU A 122 11.89 -6.46 4.20
N HIS A 123 12.91 -5.72 4.63
CA HIS A 123 14.20 -6.35 4.91
C HIS A 123 14.09 -7.28 6.13
N TRP A 124 14.79 -8.44 6.09
CA TRP A 124 14.69 -9.47 7.12
C TRP A 124 14.98 -8.96 8.55
N LEU A 125 15.94 -8.01 8.75
CA LEU A 125 16.18 -7.38 10.06
C LEU A 125 14.96 -6.59 10.58
N ARG A 126 14.23 -5.91 9.68
CA ARG A 126 12.98 -5.23 10.05
C ARG A 126 11.86 -6.21 10.30
N LEU A 127 11.84 -7.32 9.56
CA LEU A 127 10.89 -8.40 9.76
C LEU A 127 11.11 -9.07 11.13
N LEU A 128 12.34 -9.37 11.51
CA LEU A 128 12.68 -9.89 12.84
C LEU A 128 12.26 -8.93 13.96
N ARG A 129 12.53 -7.63 13.80
CA ARG A 129 12.17 -6.62 14.80
C ARG A 129 10.66 -6.41 14.91
N ARG A 130 9.94 -6.47 13.79
CA ARG A 130 8.49 -6.22 13.72
C ARG A 130 7.65 -7.48 13.79
N ARG A 131 8.26 -8.66 13.64
CA ARG A 131 7.64 -9.99 13.61
C ARG A 131 6.69 -10.25 12.44
N PHE A 132 6.34 -9.22 11.66
CA PHE A 132 5.43 -9.33 10.50
C PHE A 132 5.71 -8.24 9.45
N ASN A 133 5.22 -8.47 8.23
CA ASN A 133 5.23 -7.49 7.15
C ASN A 133 3.84 -6.85 7.04
N GLN A 134 3.74 -5.56 7.32
CA GLN A 134 2.50 -4.79 7.25
C GLN A 134 1.88 -4.84 5.84
N SER A 135 2.72 -4.67 4.82
CA SER A 135 2.28 -4.72 3.42
C SER A 135 1.72 -6.10 3.06
N ALA A 136 2.25 -7.20 3.65
CA ALA A 136 1.70 -8.54 3.46
C ALA A 136 0.34 -8.73 4.16
N LEU A 137 0.13 -8.12 5.34
CA LEU A 137 -1.19 -8.13 5.99
C LEU A 137 -2.22 -7.38 5.15
N LEU A 138 -1.86 -6.21 4.62
CA LEU A 138 -2.71 -5.40 3.74
C LEU A 138 -3.02 -6.13 2.42
N ALA A 139 -2.00 -6.70 1.78
CA ALA A 139 -2.17 -7.47 0.55
C ALA A 139 -3.09 -8.69 0.74
N ARG A 140 -2.94 -9.40 1.87
CA ARG A 140 -3.83 -10.52 2.23
C ARG A 140 -5.27 -10.08 2.46
N ALA A 141 -5.47 -8.94 3.14
CA ALA A 141 -6.80 -8.38 3.36
C ALA A 141 -7.43 -7.94 2.03
N LEU A 142 -6.68 -7.26 1.16
CA LEU A 142 -7.11 -6.89 -0.18
C LEU A 142 -7.48 -8.13 -1.02
N ALA A 143 -6.66 -9.18 -1.01
CA ALA A 143 -6.92 -10.41 -1.75
C ALA A 143 -8.23 -11.09 -1.31
N ARG A 144 -8.57 -11.05 -0.02
CA ARG A 144 -9.85 -11.55 0.49
C ARG A 144 -11.04 -10.75 0.00
N GLU A 145 -10.92 -9.42 -0.08
CA GLU A 145 -12.00 -8.53 -0.54
C GLU A 145 -12.21 -8.61 -2.07
N THR A 146 -11.14 -8.86 -2.83
CA THR A 146 -11.19 -8.86 -4.30
C THR A 146 -11.28 -10.25 -4.92
N GLY A 147 -10.97 -11.31 -4.17
CA GLY A 147 -10.84 -12.68 -4.68
C GLY A 147 -9.61 -12.92 -5.55
N LEU A 148 -8.71 -11.94 -5.69
CA LEU A 148 -7.53 -12.05 -6.54
C LEU A 148 -6.41 -12.86 -5.89
N PRO A 149 -5.59 -13.57 -6.69
CA PRO A 149 -4.45 -14.32 -6.19
C PRO A 149 -3.40 -13.37 -5.56
N MET A 150 -2.81 -13.80 -4.45
CA MET A 150 -1.78 -13.07 -3.74
C MET A 150 -0.56 -13.95 -3.48
N VAL A 151 0.63 -13.44 -3.83
CA VAL A 151 1.92 -14.13 -3.62
C VAL A 151 2.75 -13.34 -2.61
N PRO A 152 2.82 -13.79 -1.34
CA PRO A 152 3.38 -13.01 -0.23
C PRO A 152 4.89 -12.79 -0.31
N ASP A 153 5.61 -13.69 -0.95
CA ASP A 153 7.06 -13.71 -1.10
C ASP A 153 7.52 -13.60 -2.57
N LEU A 154 6.66 -13.03 -3.44
CA LEU A 154 7.00 -12.77 -4.84
C LEU A 154 8.26 -11.92 -4.97
N LEU A 155 8.36 -10.92 -4.11
CA LEU A 155 9.50 -10.03 -4.02
C LEU A 155 10.26 -10.24 -2.71
N ILE A 156 11.57 -10.25 -2.78
CA ILE A 156 12.45 -10.37 -1.62
C ILE A 156 13.44 -9.19 -1.58
N ARG A 157 13.67 -8.67 -0.36
CA ARG A 157 14.63 -7.61 -0.12
C ARG A 157 15.89 -8.21 0.49
N HIS A 158 16.95 -8.31 -0.29
CA HIS A 158 18.20 -8.99 0.09
C HIS A 158 19.25 -8.05 0.68
N ARG A 159 19.18 -6.74 0.44
CA ARG A 159 20.13 -5.76 1.02
C ARG A 159 19.48 -4.93 2.12
N HIS A 160 20.21 -4.77 3.22
CA HIS A 160 19.86 -3.81 4.27
C HIS A 160 20.22 -2.40 3.79
N THR A 161 19.24 -1.62 3.42
CA THR A 161 19.44 -0.19 3.23
C THR A 161 19.31 0.49 4.59
N ARG A 162 20.35 1.24 5.02
CA ARG A 162 20.31 2.11 6.21
C ARG A 162 19.11 3.05 6.13
N SER A 163 18.74 3.65 7.26
CA SER A 163 17.65 4.62 7.29
C SER A 163 17.85 5.67 6.20
N LEU A 164 16.84 5.83 5.33
CA LEU A 164 16.83 6.82 4.24
C LEU A 164 16.59 8.25 4.74
N LYS A 165 16.53 8.45 6.08
CA LYS A 165 16.42 9.79 6.69
C LYS A 165 17.68 10.58 6.36
N GLY A 166 17.49 11.80 5.81
CA GLY A 166 18.59 12.72 5.51
C GLY A 166 19.27 12.52 4.14
N LEU A 167 18.92 11.49 3.38
CA LEU A 167 19.41 11.33 2.00
C LEU A 167 18.55 12.12 1.02
N ASP A 168 19.17 12.67 0.01
CA ASP A 168 18.50 13.25 -1.14
C ASP A 168 17.77 12.18 -1.98
N ARG A 169 17.06 12.61 -3.00
CA ARG A 169 16.24 11.73 -3.84
C ARG A 169 17.10 10.77 -4.67
N ALA A 170 18.19 11.26 -5.26
CA ALA A 170 19.07 10.46 -6.11
C ALA A 170 19.78 9.37 -5.32
N ALA A 171 20.32 9.71 -4.14
CA ALA A 171 20.93 8.76 -3.23
C ALA A 171 19.93 7.70 -2.71
N ARG A 172 18.65 8.07 -2.48
CA ARG A 172 17.60 7.10 -2.14
C ARG A 172 17.33 6.12 -3.27
N HIS A 173 17.26 6.57 -4.51
CA HIS A 173 17.07 5.70 -5.67
C HIS A 173 18.28 4.77 -5.86
N ALA A 174 19.49 5.30 -5.86
CA ALA A 174 20.72 4.50 -6.03
C ALA A 174 20.90 3.42 -4.94
N MET A 175 20.54 3.72 -3.67
CA MET A 175 20.59 2.73 -2.59
C MET A 175 19.50 1.66 -2.67
N LEU A 176 18.39 1.93 -3.36
CA LEU A 176 17.28 0.99 -3.51
C LEU A 176 17.38 0.19 -4.81
N ASP A 177 18.05 0.74 -5.82
CA ASP A 177 18.42 -0.01 -7.03
C ASP A 177 19.20 -1.26 -6.61
N SER A 178 18.73 -2.41 -6.99
CA SER A 178 19.26 -3.72 -6.58
C SER A 178 18.93 -4.20 -5.14
N ALA A 179 18.19 -3.46 -4.31
CA ALA A 179 17.81 -3.94 -2.98
C ALA A 179 16.65 -4.95 -3.00
N ILE A 180 15.81 -4.90 -4.03
CA ILE A 180 14.65 -5.79 -4.22
C ILE A 180 14.87 -6.64 -5.47
N ARG A 181 14.50 -7.90 -5.38
CA ARG A 181 14.51 -8.84 -6.51
C ARG A 181 13.29 -9.75 -6.47
N VAL A 182 12.92 -10.32 -7.59
CA VAL A 182 11.91 -11.38 -7.66
C VAL A 182 12.47 -12.65 -7.03
N ASN A 183 11.65 -13.34 -6.26
CA ASN A 183 11.96 -14.67 -5.74
C ASN A 183 12.02 -15.66 -6.92
N PRO A 184 13.15 -16.35 -7.15
CA PRO A 184 13.31 -17.27 -8.26
C PRO A 184 12.21 -18.34 -8.33
N ARG A 185 11.64 -18.75 -7.19
CA ARG A 185 10.56 -19.73 -7.11
C ARG A 185 9.27 -19.28 -7.81
N HIS A 186 9.05 -17.97 -7.90
CA HIS A 186 7.83 -17.36 -8.43
C HIS A 186 8.05 -16.64 -9.77
N ARG A 187 9.26 -16.68 -10.32
CA ARG A 187 9.60 -15.94 -11.55
C ARG A 187 8.66 -16.26 -12.72
N ALA A 188 8.29 -17.53 -12.88
CA ALA A 188 7.39 -17.96 -13.94
C ALA A 188 5.99 -17.33 -13.86
N LEU A 189 5.55 -16.92 -12.66
CA LEU A 189 4.25 -16.27 -12.46
C LEU A 189 4.20 -14.84 -13.00
N LEU A 190 5.35 -14.23 -13.30
CA LEU A 190 5.42 -12.84 -13.80
C LEU A 190 5.40 -12.76 -15.33
N SER A 191 5.60 -13.87 -16.05
CA SER A 191 5.59 -13.86 -17.51
C SER A 191 4.22 -13.45 -18.04
N GLY A 192 4.11 -12.25 -18.62
CA GLY A 192 2.86 -11.70 -19.11
C GLY A 192 1.84 -11.32 -18.03
N ALA A 193 2.23 -11.28 -16.76
CA ALA A 193 1.31 -10.98 -15.67
C ALA A 193 1.19 -9.47 -15.41
N ARG A 194 -0.02 -9.05 -15.02
CA ARG A 194 -0.29 -7.76 -14.40
C ARG A 194 -0.06 -7.86 -12.90
N LEU A 195 0.81 -7.03 -12.36
CA LEU A 195 1.17 -7.04 -10.94
C LEU A 195 0.61 -5.82 -10.21
N LEU A 196 -0.09 -6.05 -9.09
CA LEU A 196 -0.49 -5.01 -8.15
C LEU A 196 0.39 -5.05 -6.90
N LEU A 197 1.29 -4.08 -6.77
CA LEU A 197 2.16 -3.92 -5.61
C LEU A 197 1.43 -3.19 -4.48
N VAL A 198 1.45 -3.74 -3.27
CA VAL A 198 0.77 -3.16 -2.09
C VAL A 198 1.77 -2.76 -1.02
N ASP A 199 1.62 -1.54 -0.48
CA ASP A 199 2.41 -1.04 0.66
C ASP A 199 1.55 -0.24 1.64
N ASP A 200 2.08 0.03 2.83
CA ASP A 200 1.38 0.80 3.87
C ASP A 200 1.43 2.31 3.61
N VAL A 201 2.57 2.87 3.18
CA VAL A 201 2.72 4.31 2.91
C VAL A 201 3.56 4.58 1.68
N MET A 202 3.01 5.33 0.76
CA MET A 202 3.79 5.92 -0.32
C MET A 202 4.25 7.34 0.06
N THR A 203 5.56 7.53 0.13
CA THR A 203 6.23 8.84 0.28
C THR A 203 6.78 9.31 -1.08
N SER A 204 8.07 9.11 -1.34
CA SER A 204 8.70 9.42 -2.65
C SER A 204 8.39 8.39 -3.74
N GLY A 205 7.91 7.20 -3.37
CA GLY A 205 7.70 6.07 -4.27
C GLY A 205 8.95 5.25 -4.58
N ALA A 206 10.10 5.57 -3.97
CA ALA A 206 11.37 4.89 -4.27
C ALA A 206 11.31 3.36 -4.04
N THR A 207 10.59 2.89 -3.02
CA THR A 207 10.43 1.45 -2.78
C THR A 207 9.57 0.79 -3.86
N PHE A 208 8.47 1.45 -4.26
CA PHE A 208 7.66 0.99 -5.38
C PHE A 208 8.46 0.97 -6.68
N SER A 209 9.31 1.99 -6.92
CA SER A 209 10.16 2.05 -8.11
C SER A 209 11.10 0.84 -8.18
N ALA A 210 11.83 0.55 -7.12
CA ALA A 210 12.72 -0.61 -7.07
C ALA A 210 11.96 -1.94 -7.24
N ALA A 211 10.77 -2.07 -6.63
CA ALA A 211 9.94 -3.25 -6.77
C ALA A 211 9.41 -3.43 -8.21
N THR A 212 8.98 -2.34 -8.84
CA THR A 212 8.48 -2.32 -10.22
C THR A 212 9.59 -2.68 -11.22
N GLN A 213 10.79 -2.10 -11.06
CA GLN A 213 11.93 -2.42 -11.91
C GLN A 213 12.31 -3.91 -11.81
N ALA A 214 12.32 -4.46 -10.58
CA ALA A 214 12.56 -5.89 -10.37
C ALA A 214 11.51 -6.78 -11.04
N ALA A 215 10.23 -6.37 -11.02
CA ALA A 215 9.14 -7.08 -11.65
C ALA A 215 9.26 -7.07 -13.18
N PHE A 216 9.50 -5.92 -13.80
CA PHE A 216 9.70 -5.80 -15.25
C PHE A 216 10.94 -6.58 -15.73
N ALA A 217 12.05 -6.49 -15.00
CA ALA A 217 13.26 -7.29 -15.30
C ALA A 217 13.03 -8.81 -15.21
N SER A 218 11.90 -9.23 -14.62
CA SER A 218 11.50 -10.63 -14.48
C SER A 218 10.33 -11.04 -15.36
N GLY A 219 9.87 -10.14 -16.28
CA GLY A 219 8.88 -10.46 -17.30
C GLY A 219 7.45 -10.04 -16.98
N ALA A 220 7.21 -9.19 -15.96
CA ALA A 220 5.89 -8.60 -15.76
C ALA A 220 5.50 -7.72 -16.96
N GLU A 221 4.25 -7.83 -17.41
CA GLU A 221 3.72 -7.03 -18.53
C GLU A 221 3.29 -5.65 -18.07
N ASP A 222 2.65 -5.59 -16.90
CA ASP A 222 2.14 -4.34 -16.33
C ASP A 222 2.30 -4.34 -14.82
N VAL A 223 2.61 -3.18 -14.25
CA VAL A 223 2.76 -3.01 -12.80
C VAL A 223 1.97 -1.79 -12.35
N CYS A 224 1.01 -2.02 -11.46
CA CYS A 224 0.28 -0.99 -10.74
C CYS A 224 0.69 -0.96 -9.27
N ILE A 225 0.50 0.18 -8.61
CA ILE A 225 0.81 0.35 -7.19
C ILE A 225 -0.40 0.79 -6.38
N LEU A 226 -0.48 0.30 -5.14
CA LEU A 226 -1.54 0.64 -4.21
C LEU A 226 -0.96 0.84 -2.80
N ALA A 227 -1.22 1.99 -2.20
CA ALA A 227 -0.83 2.30 -0.84
C ALA A 227 -2.04 2.44 0.08
N LEU A 228 -1.91 2.04 1.36
CA LEU A 228 -2.94 2.40 2.34
C LEU A 228 -2.99 3.90 2.52
N ALA A 229 -1.83 4.57 2.61
CA ALA A 229 -1.78 6.01 2.78
C ALA A 229 -0.76 6.69 1.85
N ARG A 230 -1.11 7.88 1.36
CA ARG A 230 -0.23 8.76 0.58
C ARG A 230 0.26 9.92 1.45
N ALA A 231 1.55 10.02 1.64
CA ALA A 231 2.14 11.16 2.32
C ALA A 231 2.25 12.35 1.35
N ALA A 232 1.75 13.51 1.75
CA ALA A 232 2.04 14.75 1.04
C ALA A 232 3.55 15.04 1.10
N LYS A 233 4.10 15.69 0.07
CA LYS A 233 5.38 16.35 0.22
C LYS A 233 5.19 17.53 1.20
N PRO A 234 6.13 17.80 2.11
CA PRO A 234 6.17 19.12 2.73
C PRO A 234 6.31 20.15 1.61
N ALA A 235 5.46 21.18 1.71
CA ALA A 235 5.56 22.35 0.85
C ALA A 235 6.90 23.02 1.03
#